data_50427577d0c872e8872023aff7d72eea
#
_entry.id   50427577d0c872e8872023aff7d72eea
#
_cell.length_a   1.000
_cell.length_b   1.000
_cell.length_c   1.000
_cell.angle_alpha   90.00
_cell.angle_beta   90.00
_cell.angle_gamma   90.00
#
_symmetry.space_group_name_H-M   'P 1'
#
loop_
_entity.id
_entity.type
_entity.pdbx_description
1 polymer ?
#
loop_
_entity_poly.entity_id
_entity_poly.type
_entity_poly.pdbx_seq_one_letter_code
_entity_poly.pdbx_strand_id
1 'polypeptide(L)'
;AGYELLKQKGYEVTILEETDRIGGISQTVKYKGNRMDIGGHRFFSKDDRVNNWWNNIMPIQGKPSYDDKVLGREKSYATNGPDPEKEDVVMLVRNRVSRIYYAKHFFDYPISMKPQTIKNMGLGTTFVAGCSYMKSAVAKKKETSLENFYINRFGKKLYSMFFEGYTEKLWGRHPKEIAADWGSQRVKGLSIKTLLKDMFSKAFGKKDNKNVETSLIEQFWYPKFGPGQL
;
A
#
# COMPACT_ATOMS: atom_id res chain seq x y z
N ALA A 1 16.04 19.28 3.82
CA ALA A 1 17.32 20.00 3.71
C ALA A 1 17.41 21.08 4.79
N GLY A 2 16.48 22.04 4.86
CA GLY A 2 16.52 23.14 5.83
C GLY A 2 16.66 22.71 7.27
N TYR A 3 15.89 21.73 7.71
CA TYR A 3 15.99 21.17 9.07
C TYR A 3 17.40 20.65 9.41
N GLU A 4 18.07 19.97 8.48
CA GLU A 4 19.43 19.44 8.70
C GLU A 4 20.50 20.55 8.63
N LEU A 5 20.28 21.56 7.79
CA LEU A 5 21.20 22.72 7.72
C LEU A 5 21.14 23.56 8.98
N LEU A 6 19.95 23.77 9.54
CA LEU A 6 19.78 24.54 10.79
C LEU A 6 20.39 23.87 12.03
N LYS A 7 20.69 22.57 11.99
CA LYS A 7 21.46 21.89 13.04
C LYS A 7 22.93 22.25 12.99
N GLN A 8 23.43 22.81 11.91
CA GLN A 8 24.82 23.17 11.72
C GLN A 8 24.98 24.69 11.96
N LYS A 9 26.09 25.07 12.59
CA LYS A 9 26.39 26.50 12.76
C LYS A 9 26.78 27.14 11.43
N GLY A 10 26.37 28.38 11.21
CA GLY A 10 26.81 29.18 10.06
C GLY A 10 25.92 29.11 8.82
N TYR A 11 24.74 28.47 8.90
CA TYR A 11 23.77 28.46 7.83
C TYR A 11 22.54 29.29 8.20
N GLU A 12 22.13 30.16 7.28
CA GLU A 12 20.83 30.80 7.27
C GLU A 12 19.99 30.12 6.17
N VAL A 13 18.76 29.73 6.50
CA VAL A 13 17.90 28.96 5.58
C VAL A 13 16.63 29.76 5.30
N THR A 14 16.42 30.12 4.04
CA THR A 14 15.18 30.73 3.54
C THR A 14 14.45 29.74 2.66
N ILE A 15 13.18 29.49 2.97
CA ILE A 15 12.28 28.63 2.17
C ILE A 15 11.22 29.52 1.55
N LEU A 16 11.11 29.49 0.22
CA LEU A 16 10.12 30.22 -0.54
C LEU A 16 8.94 29.29 -0.85
N GLU A 17 7.73 29.76 -0.56
CA GLU A 17 6.47 29.07 -0.87
C GLU A 17 5.62 30.02 -1.72
N GLU A 18 5.07 29.53 -2.84
CA GLU A 18 4.27 30.32 -3.77
C GLU A 18 2.86 30.61 -3.25
N THR A 19 2.33 29.66 -2.44
CA THR A 19 0.96 29.73 -1.93
C THR A 19 0.90 30.33 -0.52
N ASP A 20 -0.29 30.60 -0.04
CA ASP A 20 -0.55 31.05 1.34
C ASP A 20 -0.39 29.93 2.40
N ARG A 21 -0.06 28.71 1.97
CA ARG A 21 0.04 27.53 2.84
C ARG A 21 1.26 26.68 2.51
N ILE A 22 2.00 26.34 3.55
CA ILE A 22 3.12 25.40 3.43
C ILE A 22 2.65 23.94 3.33
N GLY A 23 3.51 23.06 2.80
CA GLY A 23 3.30 21.61 2.78
C GLY A 23 2.86 21.03 1.44
N GLY A 24 2.49 21.86 0.46
CA GLY A 24 2.12 21.38 -0.88
C GLY A 24 1.05 20.28 -0.82
N ILE A 25 1.29 19.15 -1.46
CA ILE A 25 0.35 18.00 -1.44
C ILE A 25 0.24 17.32 -0.07
N SER A 26 1.14 17.61 0.88
CA SER A 26 1.08 17.08 2.26
C SER A 26 0.15 17.88 3.17
N GLN A 27 -0.52 18.88 2.65
CA GLN A 27 -1.48 19.67 3.43
C GLN A 27 -2.65 18.84 3.91
N THR A 28 -3.06 19.08 5.15
CA THR A 28 -4.32 18.59 5.71
C THR A 28 -5.30 19.74 5.85
N VAL A 29 -6.37 19.73 5.06
CA VAL A 29 -7.42 20.74 5.07
C VAL A 29 -8.39 20.46 6.22
N LYS A 30 -8.75 21.52 6.96
CA LYS A 30 -9.79 21.45 8.00
C LYS A 30 -11.07 22.09 7.47
N TYR A 31 -12.17 21.35 7.51
CA TYR A 31 -13.48 21.85 7.13
C TYR A 31 -14.56 21.29 8.04
N LYS A 32 -15.33 22.19 8.68
CA LYS A 32 -16.43 21.83 9.60
C LYS A 32 -16.03 20.76 10.64
N GLY A 33 -14.86 20.92 11.27
CA GLY A 33 -14.32 20.00 12.26
C GLY A 33 -13.67 18.73 11.70
N ASN A 34 -13.79 18.46 10.41
CA ASN A 34 -13.17 17.30 9.75
C ASN A 34 -11.81 17.66 9.17
N ARG A 35 -10.92 16.67 9.12
CA ARG A 35 -9.61 16.77 8.48
C ARG A 35 -9.60 15.93 7.21
N MET A 36 -9.07 16.52 6.13
CA MET A 36 -8.97 15.89 4.82
C MET A 36 -7.60 16.14 4.23
N ASP A 37 -6.92 15.10 3.80
CA ASP A 37 -5.66 15.24 3.08
C ASP A 37 -5.91 15.46 1.60
N ILE A 38 -5.11 16.30 0.96
CA ILE A 38 -5.20 16.55 -0.48
C ILE A 38 -4.72 15.35 -1.28
N GLY A 39 -3.79 14.56 -0.71
CA GLY A 39 -3.22 13.37 -1.33
C GLY A 39 -3.21 12.16 -0.41
N GLY A 40 -2.81 11.01 -0.94
CA GLY A 40 -2.65 9.78 -0.17
C GLY A 40 -1.28 9.73 0.49
N HIS A 41 -1.18 10.12 1.74
CA HIS A 41 0.07 10.15 2.50
C HIS A 41 0.14 8.98 3.47
N ARG A 42 1.00 8.02 3.17
CA ARG A 42 1.28 6.85 4.01
C ARG A 42 2.78 6.77 4.17
N PHE A 43 3.28 7.09 5.36
CA PHE A 43 4.70 6.98 5.59
C PHE A 43 5.09 5.52 5.83
N PHE A 44 6.04 5.08 5.05
CA PHE A 44 6.69 3.79 5.18
C PHE A 44 8.10 3.87 4.58
N SER A 45 9.08 3.36 5.29
CA SER A 45 10.43 3.17 4.78
C SER A 45 11.01 1.83 5.26
N LYS A 46 11.89 1.23 4.46
CA LYS A 46 12.76 0.11 4.87
C LYS A 46 14.13 0.58 5.32
N ASP A 47 14.41 1.86 5.21
CA ASP A 47 15.68 2.49 5.60
C ASP A 47 15.57 3.01 7.04
N ASP A 48 16.35 2.43 7.94
CA ASP A 48 16.35 2.78 9.37
C ASP A 48 16.79 4.22 9.60
N ARG A 49 17.69 4.78 8.77
CA ARG A 49 18.08 6.18 8.87
C ARG A 49 16.91 7.11 8.65
N VAL A 50 16.07 6.80 7.64
CA VAL A 50 14.86 7.56 7.34
C VAL A 50 13.83 7.39 8.46
N ASN A 51 13.63 6.18 8.95
CA ASN A 51 12.71 5.90 10.05
C ASN A 51 13.12 6.64 11.33
N ASN A 52 14.40 6.60 11.68
CA ASN A 52 14.94 7.30 12.84
C ASN A 52 14.83 8.82 12.71
N TRP A 53 15.08 9.36 11.52
CA TRP A 53 14.93 10.79 11.26
C TRP A 53 13.48 11.26 11.50
N TRP A 54 12.51 10.54 10.99
CA TRP A 54 11.09 10.84 11.20
C TRP A 54 10.67 10.66 12.66
N ASN A 55 11.14 9.60 13.31
CA ASN A 55 10.85 9.34 14.72
C ASN A 55 11.39 10.43 15.67
N ASN A 56 12.47 11.10 15.31
CA ASN A 56 12.99 12.26 16.06
C ASN A 56 12.09 13.50 15.92
N ILE A 57 11.37 13.63 14.80
CA ILE A 57 10.46 14.76 14.59
C ILE A 57 9.08 14.46 15.19
N MET A 58 8.58 13.27 14.94
CA MET A 58 7.28 12.81 15.40
C MET A 58 7.35 11.33 15.79
N PRO A 59 7.45 11.00 17.08
CA PRO A 59 7.65 9.65 17.57
C PRO A 59 6.43 8.77 17.34
N ILE A 60 6.67 7.45 17.21
CA ILE A 60 5.63 6.44 17.02
C ILE A 60 4.89 6.19 18.33
N GLN A 61 3.57 6.00 18.26
CA GLN A 61 2.72 5.69 19.41
C GLN A 61 3.23 4.51 20.25
N GLY A 62 3.24 4.68 21.56
CA GLY A 62 3.58 3.64 22.53
C GLY A 62 2.37 2.95 23.16
N LYS A 63 1.17 3.49 22.94
CA LYS A 63 -0.09 2.97 23.47
C LYS A 63 -1.19 2.97 22.40
N PRO A 64 -2.26 2.17 22.62
CA PRO A 64 -3.41 2.17 21.71
C PRO A 64 -4.09 3.54 21.66
N SER A 65 -4.40 4.01 20.46
CA SER A 65 -5.28 5.17 20.25
C SER A 65 -6.74 4.82 20.55
N TYR A 66 -7.60 5.83 20.67
CA TYR A 66 -9.04 5.64 20.87
C TYR A 66 -9.64 4.68 19.83
N ASP A 67 -9.33 4.89 18.55
CA ASP A 67 -9.78 4.00 17.48
C ASP A 67 -9.29 2.55 17.64
N ASP A 68 -8.07 2.35 18.12
CA ASP A 68 -7.52 1.01 18.33
C ASP A 68 -8.28 0.29 19.42
N LYS A 69 -8.66 1.00 20.49
CA LYS A 69 -9.47 0.46 21.60
C LYS A 69 -10.90 0.12 21.16
N VAL A 70 -11.56 1.07 20.49
CA VAL A 70 -12.97 0.90 20.05
C VAL A 70 -13.10 -0.20 19.00
N LEU A 71 -12.11 -0.33 18.09
CA LEU A 71 -12.15 -1.33 17.01
C LEU A 71 -11.44 -2.63 17.35
N GLY A 72 -10.97 -2.80 18.60
CA GLY A 72 -10.30 -4.02 19.07
C GLY A 72 -9.04 -4.35 18.24
N ARG A 73 -8.26 -3.34 17.86
CA ARG A 73 -7.08 -3.53 17.01
C ARG A 73 -5.85 -3.81 17.85
N GLU A 74 -5.32 -5.01 17.74
CA GLU A 74 -4.02 -5.36 18.33
C GLU A 74 -2.89 -5.01 17.36
N LYS A 75 -1.85 -4.35 17.85
CA LYS A 75 -0.68 -3.89 17.11
C LYS A 75 0.56 -3.94 17.99
N SER A 76 1.73 -3.93 17.34
CA SER A 76 2.98 -3.65 18.04
C SER A 76 3.12 -2.14 18.24
N TYR A 77 3.41 -1.71 19.45
CA TYR A 77 3.64 -0.33 19.83
C TYR A 77 5.13 -0.10 20.16
N ALA A 78 5.60 1.15 20.02
CA ALA A 78 6.97 1.51 20.41
C ALA A 78 7.10 1.44 21.94
N THR A 79 8.18 0.84 22.43
CA THR A 79 8.38 0.60 23.89
C THR A 79 8.32 1.89 24.71
N ASN A 80 8.88 2.98 24.20
CA ASN A 80 8.94 4.29 24.87
C ASN A 80 8.17 5.37 24.09
N GLY A 81 7.21 4.97 23.26
CA GLY A 81 6.43 5.91 22.46
C GLY A 81 5.41 6.68 23.30
N PRO A 82 4.98 7.86 22.84
CA PRO A 82 3.96 8.67 23.50
C PRO A 82 2.59 7.99 23.49
N ASP A 83 1.76 8.40 24.46
CA ASP A 83 0.36 8.04 24.50
C ASP A 83 -0.44 8.96 23.56
N PRO A 84 -1.04 8.45 22.48
CA PRO A 84 -1.74 9.29 21.49
C PRO A 84 -3.00 9.97 22.05
N GLU A 85 -3.47 9.56 23.23
CA GLU A 85 -4.60 10.24 23.88
C GLU A 85 -4.15 11.44 24.74
N LYS A 86 -2.85 11.55 25.00
CA LYS A 86 -2.25 12.63 25.79
C LYS A 86 -1.39 13.57 24.96
N GLU A 87 -0.80 13.04 23.91
CA GLU A 87 0.16 13.75 23.05
C GLU A 87 -0.42 13.91 21.64
N ASP A 88 -0.22 15.10 21.07
CA ASP A 88 -0.67 15.40 19.72
C ASP A 88 0.44 15.18 18.67
N VAL A 89 1.72 15.32 19.07
CA VAL A 89 2.86 15.10 18.18
C VAL A 89 3.22 13.62 18.22
N VAL A 90 2.47 12.82 17.46
CA VAL A 90 2.60 11.36 17.45
C VAL A 90 2.23 10.75 16.11
N MET A 91 3.05 9.80 15.65
CA MET A 91 2.75 8.92 14.52
C MET A 91 1.92 7.73 14.98
N LEU A 92 0.74 7.57 14.41
CA LEU A 92 -0.12 6.41 14.64
C LEU A 92 0.26 5.29 13.68
N VAL A 93 0.30 4.06 14.17
CA VAL A 93 0.41 2.86 13.35
C VAL A 93 -0.97 2.55 12.78
N ARG A 94 -1.09 2.50 11.45
CA ARG A 94 -2.35 2.23 10.76
C ARG A 94 -2.23 1.02 9.86
N ASN A 95 -3.22 0.15 9.89
CA ASN A 95 -3.33 -0.97 8.97
C ASN A 95 -3.90 -0.48 7.65
N ARG A 96 -3.26 -0.90 6.56
CA ARG A 96 -3.75 -0.60 5.23
C ARG A 96 -4.98 -1.44 4.92
N VAL A 97 -6.05 -0.77 4.51
CA VAL A 97 -7.21 -1.41 3.90
C VAL A 97 -7.28 -0.93 2.45
N SER A 98 -7.06 -1.84 1.51
CA SER A 98 -7.19 -1.56 0.08
C SER A 98 -8.15 -2.55 -0.55
N ARG A 99 -9.05 -2.05 -1.38
CA ARG A 99 -10.06 -2.86 -2.06
C ARG A 99 -10.18 -2.43 -3.52
N ILE A 100 -10.47 -3.39 -4.39
CA ILE A 100 -10.83 -3.14 -5.78
C ILE A 100 -12.35 -3.25 -5.87
N TYR A 101 -13.00 -2.22 -6.41
CA TYR A 101 -14.41 -2.29 -6.76
C TYR A 101 -14.55 -2.68 -8.23
N TYR A 102 -15.10 -3.85 -8.49
CA TYR A 102 -15.29 -4.39 -9.84
C TYR A 102 -16.59 -5.18 -9.94
N ALA A 103 -17.35 -4.99 -11.02
CA ALA A 103 -18.62 -5.67 -11.27
C ALA A 103 -19.58 -5.64 -10.06
N LYS A 104 -19.72 -4.48 -9.40
CA LYS A 104 -20.55 -4.25 -8.20
C LYS A 104 -20.12 -5.03 -6.95
N HIS A 105 -18.90 -5.58 -6.92
CA HIS A 105 -18.34 -6.29 -5.78
C HIS A 105 -17.00 -5.69 -5.34
N PHE A 106 -16.71 -5.80 -4.04
CA PHE A 106 -15.40 -5.46 -3.51
C PHE A 106 -14.51 -6.70 -3.46
N PHE A 107 -13.28 -6.54 -3.95
CA PHE A 107 -12.21 -7.52 -3.88
C PHE A 107 -11.08 -6.99 -3.02
N ASP A 108 -10.42 -7.86 -2.26
CA ASP A 108 -9.23 -7.50 -1.52
C ASP A 108 -8.08 -7.13 -2.47
N TYR A 109 -7.24 -6.19 -2.08
CA TYR A 109 -6.00 -5.89 -2.78
C TYR A 109 -4.79 -6.05 -1.85
N PRO A 110 -3.85 -6.92 -2.17
CA PRO A 110 -3.76 -7.76 -3.37
C PRO A 110 -4.90 -8.78 -3.46
N ILE A 111 -5.24 -9.17 -4.70
CA ILE A 111 -6.28 -10.16 -4.93
C ILE A 111 -5.86 -11.47 -4.28
N SER A 112 -6.69 -11.96 -3.37
CA SER A 112 -6.50 -13.24 -2.70
C SER A 112 -7.58 -14.23 -3.12
N MET A 113 -7.22 -15.49 -3.27
CA MET A 113 -8.17 -16.56 -3.66
C MET A 113 -8.98 -17.05 -2.46
N LYS A 114 -9.66 -16.12 -1.78
CA LYS A 114 -10.60 -16.45 -0.69
C LYS A 114 -11.94 -16.96 -1.25
N PRO A 115 -12.72 -17.73 -0.49
CA PRO A 115 -14.08 -18.14 -0.90
C PRO A 115 -14.94 -16.96 -1.33
N GLN A 116 -14.82 -15.81 -0.68
CA GLN A 116 -15.54 -14.60 -1.04
C GLN A 116 -15.13 -14.07 -2.43
N THR A 117 -13.87 -14.16 -2.80
CA THR A 117 -13.37 -13.77 -4.13
C THR A 117 -13.98 -14.65 -5.21
N ILE A 118 -14.03 -15.98 -4.98
CA ILE A 118 -14.65 -16.95 -5.89
C ILE A 118 -16.14 -16.68 -6.02
N LYS A 119 -16.83 -16.42 -4.90
CA LYS A 119 -18.26 -16.08 -4.92
C LYS A 119 -18.51 -14.79 -5.71
N ASN A 120 -17.71 -13.75 -5.51
CA ASN A 120 -17.84 -12.46 -6.19
C ASN A 120 -17.54 -12.55 -7.71
N MET A 121 -16.60 -13.42 -8.09
CA MET A 121 -16.28 -13.67 -9.51
C MET A 121 -17.30 -14.58 -10.21
N GLY A 122 -17.95 -15.46 -9.46
CA GLY A 122 -18.76 -16.55 -9.98
C GLY A 122 -17.93 -17.76 -10.46
N LEU A 123 -18.49 -18.95 -10.39
CA LEU A 123 -17.79 -20.21 -10.71
C LEU A 123 -17.30 -20.26 -12.16
N GLY A 124 -18.11 -19.81 -13.12
CA GLY A 124 -17.75 -19.80 -14.54
C GLY A 124 -16.52 -18.90 -14.81
N THR A 125 -16.55 -17.66 -14.29
CA THR A 125 -15.41 -16.73 -14.43
C THR A 125 -14.17 -17.26 -13.73
N THR A 126 -14.32 -17.88 -12.57
CA THR A 126 -13.20 -18.47 -11.82
C THR A 126 -12.58 -19.63 -12.61
N PHE A 127 -13.39 -20.50 -13.21
CA PHE A 127 -12.91 -21.59 -14.07
C PHE A 127 -12.13 -21.04 -15.29
N VAL A 128 -12.70 -20.06 -16.00
CA VAL A 128 -12.03 -19.43 -17.16
C VAL A 128 -10.72 -18.75 -16.74
N ALA A 129 -10.70 -18.10 -15.57
CA ALA A 129 -9.47 -17.48 -15.02
C ALA A 129 -8.41 -18.54 -14.71
N GLY A 130 -8.79 -19.69 -14.15
CA GLY A 130 -7.92 -20.83 -13.91
C GLY A 130 -7.31 -21.40 -15.21
N CYS A 131 -8.14 -21.67 -16.22
CA CYS A 131 -7.66 -22.13 -17.54
C CYS A 131 -6.73 -21.09 -18.20
N SER A 132 -7.09 -19.81 -18.14
CA SER A 132 -6.27 -18.72 -18.66
C SER A 132 -4.91 -18.62 -17.97
N TYR A 133 -4.88 -18.83 -16.65
CA TYR A 133 -3.64 -18.87 -15.88
C TYR A 133 -2.77 -20.06 -16.28
N MET A 134 -3.34 -21.29 -16.35
CA MET A 134 -2.60 -22.47 -16.78
C MET A 134 -1.98 -22.29 -18.16
N LYS A 135 -2.74 -21.76 -19.13
CA LYS A 135 -2.22 -21.41 -20.44
C LYS A 135 -1.02 -20.48 -20.38
N SER A 136 -1.09 -19.42 -19.56
CA SER A 136 0.00 -18.46 -19.41
C SER A 136 1.21 -19.02 -18.63
N ALA A 137 1.00 -20.02 -17.78
CA ALA A 137 2.07 -20.68 -17.04
C ALA A 137 2.93 -21.57 -17.96
N VAL A 138 2.28 -22.21 -18.95
CA VAL A 138 2.95 -23.10 -19.94
C VAL A 138 3.51 -22.29 -21.11
N ALA A 139 2.71 -21.37 -21.67
CA ALA A 139 3.05 -20.57 -22.85
C ALA A 139 3.34 -19.13 -22.44
N LYS A 140 4.51 -18.90 -21.85
CA LYS A 140 4.94 -17.55 -21.42
C LYS A 140 5.25 -16.68 -22.63
N LYS A 141 4.79 -15.45 -22.58
CA LYS A 141 5.13 -14.39 -23.54
C LYS A 141 6.46 -13.73 -23.18
N LYS A 142 7.19 -13.21 -24.17
CA LYS A 142 8.33 -12.33 -23.92
C LYS A 142 7.82 -11.07 -23.17
N GLU A 143 8.42 -10.74 -22.05
CA GLU A 143 8.02 -9.60 -21.20
C GLU A 143 8.57 -8.28 -21.75
N THR A 144 8.05 -7.85 -22.91
CA THR A 144 8.39 -6.56 -23.52
C THR A 144 7.50 -5.42 -23.07
N SER A 145 6.30 -5.76 -22.54
CA SER A 145 5.32 -4.78 -22.09
C SER A 145 4.75 -5.16 -20.73
N LEU A 146 4.16 -4.19 -20.04
CA LEU A 146 3.46 -4.38 -18.78
C LEU A 146 2.27 -5.34 -18.93
N GLU A 147 1.59 -5.33 -20.08
CA GLU A 147 0.56 -6.31 -20.42
C GLU A 147 1.10 -7.74 -20.36
N ASN A 148 2.17 -8.03 -21.09
CA ASN A 148 2.78 -9.37 -21.11
C ASN A 148 3.29 -9.78 -19.72
N PHE A 149 3.84 -8.83 -18.96
CA PHE A 149 4.26 -9.04 -17.58
C PHE A 149 3.09 -9.52 -16.71
N TYR A 150 1.94 -8.85 -16.77
CA TYR A 150 0.77 -9.25 -15.99
C TYR A 150 0.12 -10.55 -16.50
N ILE A 151 0.01 -10.73 -17.83
CA ILE A 151 -0.55 -11.95 -18.40
C ILE A 151 0.27 -13.18 -17.98
N ASN A 152 1.59 -13.10 -17.99
CA ASN A 152 2.46 -14.18 -17.56
C ASN A 152 2.29 -14.57 -16.08
N ARG A 153 1.87 -13.63 -15.24
CA ARG A 153 1.71 -13.82 -13.78
C ARG A 153 0.31 -14.20 -13.36
N PHE A 154 -0.70 -13.65 -14.03
CA PHE A 154 -2.09 -13.77 -13.60
C PHE A 154 -3.01 -14.44 -14.63
N GLY A 155 -2.53 -14.64 -15.85
CA GLY A 155 -3.34 -15.05 -16.99
C GLY A 155 -4.14 -13.90 -17.60
N LYS A 156 -4.52 -14.04 -18.87
CA LYS A 156 -5.21 -13.00 -19.62
C LYS A 156 -6.54 -12.59 -18.97
N LYS A 157 -7.28 -13.54 -18.39
CA LYS A 157 -8.61 -13.26 -17.81
C LYS A 157 -8.52 -12.34 -16.58
N LEU A 158 -7.64 -12.63 -15.61
CA LEU A 158 -7.48 -11.78 -14.44
C LEU A 158 -6.82 -10.43 -14.82
N TYR A 159 -5.89 -10.44 -15.77
CA TYR A 159 -5.31 -9.21 -16.30
C TYR A 159 -6.39 -8.27 -16.83
N SER A 160 -7.27 -8.75 -17.72
CA SER A 160 -8.31 -7.91 -18.30
C SER A 160 -9.34 -7.42 -17.28
N MET A 161 -9.59 -8.19 -16.23
CA MET A 161 -10.56 -7.80 -15.20
C MET A 161 -10.03 -6.73 -14.24
N PHE A 162 -8.76 -6.82 -13.84
CA PHE A 162 -8.27 -6.06 -12.68
C PHE A 162 -7.13 -5.08 -13.00
N PHE A 163 -6.43 -5.28 -14.11
CA PHE A 163 -5.22 -4.50 -14.41
C PHE A 163 -5.33 -3.63 -15.66
N GLU A 164 -5.93 -4.14 -16.73
CA GLU A 164 -5.95 -3.46 -18.03
C GLU A 164 -6.60 -2.08 -17.96
N GLY A 165 -7.90 -2.03 -17.71
CA GLY A 165 -8.62 -0.76 -17.66
C GLY A 165 -8.21 0.14 -16.49
N TYR A 166 -7.79 -0.43 -15.36
CA TYR A 166 -7.27 0.35 -14.25
C TYR A 166 -5.95 1.05 -14.62
N THR A 167 -5.04 0.32 -15.23
CA THR A 167 -3.72 0.86 -15.64
C THR A 167 -3.89 1.92 -16.71
N GLU A 168 -4.74 1.66 -17.72
CA GLU A 168 -5.03 2.63 -18.78
C GLU A 168 -5.63 3.92 -18.23
N LYS A 169 -6.61 3.80 -17.33
CA LYS A 169 -7.23 4.96 -16.67
C LYS A 169 -6.25 5.76 -15.82
N LEU A 170 -5.36 5.07 -15.10
CA LEU A 170 -4.40 5.72 -14.18
C LEU A 170 -3.27 6.42 -14.93
N TRP A 171 -2.76 5.82 -16.01
CA TRP A 171 -1.56 6.29 -16.71
C TRP A 171 -1.86 6.98 -18.04
N GLY A 172 -3.13 6.97 -18.49
CA GLY A 172 -3.52 7.51 -19.79
C GLY A 172 -2.92 6.76 -20.98
N ARG A 173 -2.36 5.53 -20.73
CA ARG A 173 -1.74 4.68 -21.74
C ARG A 173 -2.10 3.23 -21.53
N HIS A 174 -2.33 2.51 -22.63
CA HIS A 174 -2.62 1.08 -22.55
C HIS A 174 -1.39 0.30 -22.05
N PRO A 175 -1.55 -0.74 -21.19
CA PRO A 175 -0.43 -1.53 -20.63
C PRO A 175 0.52 -2.14 -21.68
N LYS A 176 0.08 -2.37 -22.92
CA LYS A 176 0.93 -2.83 -24.01
C LYS A 176 2.01 -1.83 -24.42
N GLU A 177 1.80 -0.53 -24.13
CA GLU A 177 2.69 0.58 -24.47
C GLU A 177 3.64 0.94 -23.32
N ILE A 178 3.43 0.35 -22.15
CA ILE A 178 4.24 0.57 -20.95
C ILE A 178 5.27 -0.55 -20.85
N ALA A 179 6.52 -0.20 -20.54
CA ALA A 179 7.59 -1.17 -20.39
C ALA A 179 7.37 -2.15 -19.23
N ALA A 180 7.82 -3.40 -19.38
CA ALA A 180 7.60 -4.47 -18.42
C ALA A 180 8.33 -4.26 -17.07
N ASP A 181 9.50 -3.61 -17.08
CA ASP A 181 10.33 -3.33 -15.90
C ASP A 181 9.61 -2.43 -14.89
N TRP A 182 8.75 -1.54 -15.37
CA TRP A 182 7.88 -0.76 -14.50
C TRP A 182 6.99 -1.66 -13.59
N GLY A 183 6.44 -2.74 -14.16
CA GLY A 183 5.68 -3.75 -13.40
C GLY A 183 6.55 -4.53 -12.43
N SER A 184 7.76 -4.88 -12.81
CA SER A 184 8.70 -5.63 -11.98
C SER A 184 9.10 -4.90 -10.71
N GLN A 185 9.17 -3.58 -10.74
CA GLN A 185 9.47 -2.74 -9.59
C GLN A 185 8.30 -2.66 -8.59
N ARG A 186 7.06 -2.70 -9.11
CA ARG A 186 5.83 -2.49 -8.33
C ARG A 186 5.16 -3.78 -7.85
N VAL A 187 5.39 -4.89 -8.56
CA VAL A 187 4.71 -6.18 -8.35
C VAL A 187 5.71 -7.28 -7.98
N LYS A 188 6.81 -6.93 -7.29
CA LYS A 188 7.75 -7.90 -6.73
C LYS A 188 7.01 -8.81 -5.73
N GLY A 189 7.15 -10.13 -5.90
CA GLY A 189 6.57 -11.11 -4.99
C GLY A 189 5.11 -11.52 -5.23
N LEU A 190 4.35 -10.84 -6.10
CA LEU A 190 3.00 -11.28 -6.48
C LEU A 190 3.08 -12.38 -7.56
N SER A 191 3.04 -13.62 -7.11
CA SER A 191 2.91 -14.81 -7.96
C SER A 191 1.69 -15.62 -7.52
N ILE A 192 0.88 -16.08 -8.47
CA ILE A 192 -0.23 -17.01 -8.14
C ILE A 192 0.30 -18.30 -7.50
N LYS A 193 1.52 -18.74 -7.85
CA LYS A 193 2.16 -19.86 -7.16
C LYS A 193 2.32 -19.61 -5.67
N THR A 194 2.77 -18.43 -5.28
CA THR A 194 2.91 -18.03 -3.87
C THR A 194 1.54 -17.94 -3.21
N LEU A 195 0.55 -17.34 -3.87
CA LEU A 195 -0.82 -17.25 -3.37
C LEU A 195 -1.47 -18.63 -3.19
N LEU A 196 -1.27 -19.55 -4.12
CA LEU A 196 -1.77 -20.92 -4.01
C LEU A 196 -1.04 -21.69 -2.91
N LYS A 197 0.29 -21.54 -2.79
CA LYS A 197 1.08 -22.15 -1.72
C LYS A 197 0.60 -21.66 -0.35
N ASP A 198 0.34 -20.37 -0.21
CA ASP A 198 -0.19 -19.78 1.03
C ASP A 198 -1.62 -20.27 1.36
N MET A 199 -2.45 -20.48 0.33
CA MET A 199 -3.77 -21.09 0.52
C MET A 199 -3.66 -22.54 1.02
N PHE A 200 -2.83 -23.35 0.38
CA PHE A 200 -2.63 -24.74 0.79
C PHE A 200 -2.01 -24.82 2.19
N SER A 201 -1.00 -23.99 2.51
CA SER A 201 -0.38 -23.99 3.83
C SER A 201 -1.36 -23.56 4.93
N LYS A 202 -2.23 -22.59 4.67
CA LYS A 202 -3.29 -22.15 5.60
C LYS A 202 -4.39 -23.20 5.76
N ALA A 203 -4.77 -23.91 4.70
CA ALA A 203 -5.75 -24.98 4.75
C ALA A 203 -5.23 -26.20 5.55
N PHE A 204 -3.92 -26.43 5.55
CA PHE A 204 -3.26 -27.52 6.29
C PHE A 204 -2.62 -27.08 7.63
N GLY A 205 -3.02 -25.92 8.17
CA GLY A 205 -2.70 -25.53 9.56
C GLY A 205 -1.25 -25.13 9.84
N LYS A 206 -0.40 -24.96 8.82
CA LYS A 206 0.96 -24.43 9.02
C LYS A 206 0.94 -22.91 9.06
N LYS A 207 1.11 -22.36 10.24
CA LYS A 207 1.50 -20.94 10.44
C LYS A 207 2.97 -20.80 10.03
N ASP A 208 3.27 -20.57 8.78
CA ASP A 208 4.56 -20.06 8.38
C ASP A 208 4.52 -18.52 8.40
N ASN A 209 4.86 -17.99 9.56
CA ASN A 209 5.33 -16.64 9.71
C ASN A 209 6.77 -16.60 9.22
N LYS A 210 7.03 -16.26 7.96
CA LYS A 210 8.23 -15.50 7.54
C LYS A 210 8.29 -15.40 6.03
N ASN A 211 8.48 -14.15 5.55
CA ASN A 211 8.87 -13.77 4.19
C ASN A 211 7.83 -13.96 3.07
N VAL A 212 6.63 -13.41 3.27
CA VAL A 212 5.98 -12.79 2.12
C VAL A 212 6.72 -11.46 1.92
N GLU A 213 7.60 -11.38 0.94
CA GLU A 213 8.06 -10.09 0.41
C GLU A 213 6.82 -9.40 -0.18
N THR A 214 6.03 -8.87 0.69
CA THR A 214 4.86 -8.10 0.32
C THR A 214 5.37 -6.77 -0.20
N SER A 215 5.35 -6.59 -1.50
CA SER A 215 5.48 -5.27 -2.13
C SER A 215 4.36 -4.32 -1.67
N LEU A 216 3.52 -4.78 -0.78
CA LEU A 216 2.35 -4.10 -0.25
C LEU A 216 2.53 -3.89 1.24
N ILE A 217 2.67 -2.64 1.56
CA ILE A 217 2.74 -2.14 2.93
C ILE A 217 1.44 -2.53 3.63
N GLU A 218 1.51 -3.43 4.61
CA GLU A 218 0.36 -3.81 5.44
C GLU A 218 0.09 -2.76 6.52
N GLN A 219 1.15 -2.18 7.07
CA GLN A 219 1.09 -1.13 8.06
C GLN A 219 1.89 0.09 7.59
N PHE A 220 1.43 1.27 7.96
CA PHE A 220 2.10 2.54 7.69
C PHE A 220 1.97 3.45 8.90
N TRP A 221 2.82 4.46 8.97
CA TRP A 221 2.75 5.47 9.99
C TRP A 221 2.00 6.69 9.46
N TYR A 222 1.22 7.30 10.32
CA TYR A 222 0.39 8.43 9.95
C TYR A 222 0.27 9.42 11.10
N PRO A 223 0.56 10.71 10.89
CA PRO A 223 0.42 11.73 11.92
C PRO A 223 -1.01 11.78 12.47
N LYS A 224 -1.15 11.95 13.78
CA LYS A 224 -2.46 11.93 14.46
C LYS A 224 -3.49 12.84 13.79
N PHE A 225 -3.09 14.00 13.34
CA PHE A 225 -3.96 14.99 12.71
C PHE A 225 -3.73 15.19 11.20
N GLY A 226 -3.08 14.24 10.56
CA GLY A 226 -2.78 14.28 9.14
C GLY A 226 -1.38 14.78 8.82
N PRO A 227 -0.89 14.56 7.57
CA PRO A 227 0.46 14.89 7.16
C PRO A 227 0.78 16.39 7.19
N GLY A 228 -0.23 17.26 7.12
CA GLY A 228 -0.06 18.70 7.31
C GLY A 228 0.38 19.10 8.74
N GLN A 229 0.54 18.13 9.65
CA GLN A 229 1.08 18.34 10.98
C GLN A 229 2.62 18.38 10.99
N LEU A 230 3.25 17.82 9.96
CA LEU A 230 4.70 17.77 9.76
C LEU A 230 5.21 19.04 9.08
#